data_17290f58fdd3b2c03c59f0baa982faaf
#
_entry.id   17290f58fdd3b2c03c59f0baa982faaf
#
_cell.length_a   1.000
_cell.length_b   1.000
_cell.length_c   1.000
_cell.angle_alpha   90.00
_cell.angle_beta   90.00
_cell.angle_gamma   90.00
#
_symmetry.space_group_name_H-M   'P 1'
#
loop_
_entity.id
_entity.type
_entity.pdbx_description
1 polymer ?
#
loop_
_entity_poly.entity_id
_entity_poly.type
_entity_poly.pdbx_seq_one_letter_code
_entity_poly.pdbx_strand_id
1 'polypeptide(L)'
;MTFALENLQTPLLEPSLFRSDLEGFLHDTHFPTDMLLRAATFRRGLVMAGLTRCTSSETLWRRPVNHERVILVVGQAESDASLRLGGDSLRCNLVLLKAVCQAHSDAYIVYKPHPEVWARMQAQGHGANNLLLWCDECAGDVPMSQLLPKVNEVHVMNSLAGFEALMRGKKVSCYAQSFYSGWGLTTDLVPMAPRSRQISLDELVAGAMFSYPRYMSRLAGRMGHDDMALTDMGTIRHELSLLSAAMT
;
A
#
# COMPACT_ATOMS: atom_id res chain seq x y z
N MET A 1 -7.17 -5.19 11.90
CA MET A 1 -6.48 -5.24 10.62
C MET A 1 -5.62 -4.01 10.37
N THR A 2 -6.07 -2.81 10.67
CA THR A 2 -5.22 -1.60 10.72
C THR A 2 -3.92 -1.85 11.51
N PHE A 3 -3.98 -2.58 12.61
CA PHE A 3 -2.82 -2.92 13.43
C PHE A 3 -1.75 -3.78 12.73
N ALA A 4 -2.15 -4.73 11.89
CA ALA A 4 -1.19 -5.58 11.17
C ALA A 4 -0.47 -4.79 10.06
N LEU A 5 -1.19 -3.87 9.41
CA LEU A 5 -0.63 -3.04 8.35
C LEU A 5 0.22 -1.87 8.91
N GLU A 6 -0.12 -1.35 10.10
CA GLU A 6 0.71 -0.35 10.80
C GLU A 6 2.03 -0.94 11.31
N ASN A 7 2.01 -2.18 11.79
CA ASN A 7 3.23 -2.87 12.19
C ASN A 7 4.16 -3.22 11.02
N LEU A 8 3.64 -3.25 9.77
CA LEU A 8 4.47 -3.40 8.58
C LEU A 8 5.25 -2.12 8.22
N GLN A 9 4.83 -0.95 8.70
CA GLN A 9 5.51 0.31 8.38
C GLN A 9 6.77 0.55 9.20
N THR A 10 6.79 0.21 10.47
CA THR A 10 7.86 0.63 11.37
C THR A 10 9.18 -0.16 11.21
N PRO A 11 9.17 -1.49 11.10
CA PRO A 11 10.41 -2.26 10.88
C PRO A 11 10.78 -2.44 9.40
N LEU A 12 9.82 -2.24 8.46
CA LEU A 12 10.04 -2.48 7.03
C LEU A 12 10.52 -1.26 6.26
N LEU A 13 10.45 -0.08 6.87
CA LEU A 13 10.75 1.21 6.23
C LEU A 13 12.14 1.75 6.58
N GLU A 14 12.89 1.08 7.45
CA GLU A 14 14.30 1.41 7.62
C GLU A 14 15.11 0.82 6.47
N PRO A 15 15.60 1.61 5.52
CA PRO A 15 16.64 1.17 4.61
C PRO A 15 17.92 1.06 5.44
N SER A 16 18.09 -0.04 6.13
CA SER A 16 19.38 -0.39 6.65
C SER A 16 20.28 -0.76 5.46
N LEU A 17 21.56 -0.42 5.54
CA LEU A 17 22.62 -0.97 4.66
C LEU A 17 22.68 -2.52 4.77
N PHE A 18 21.91 -3.10 5.65
CA PHE A 18 21.72 -4.52 5.89
C PHE A 18 20.33 -4.92 5.42
N ARG A 19 20.20 -6.12 4.87
CA ARG A 19 18.91 -6.74 4.55
C ARG A 19 18.01 -6.69 5.78
N SER A 20 16.79 -6.23 5.64
CA SER A 20 15.80 -6.37 6.71
C SER A 20 15.53 -7.86 6.95
N ASP A 21 15.13 -8.24 8.15
CA ASP A 21 14.79 -9.63 8.48
C ASP A 21 13.73 -10.20 7.52
N LEU A 22 12.78 -9.36 7.08
CA LEU A 22 11.78 -9.76 6.08
C LEU A 22 12.42 -10.01 4.71
N GLU A 23 13.39 -9.21 4.27
CA GLU A 23 14.08 -9.43 3.00
C GLU A 23 14.87 -10.73 3.01
N GLY A 24 15.62 -10.99 4.10
CA GLY A 24 16.31 -12.25 4.30
C GLY A 24 15.33 -13.42 4.28
N PHE A 25 14.25 -13.30 5.02
CA PHE A 25 13.22 -14.32 5.07
C PHE A 25 12.57 -14.60 3.69
N LEU A 26 12.16 -13.57 2.95
CA LEU A 26 11.58 -13.72 1.61
C LEU A 26 12.58 -14.28 0.59
N HIS A 27 13.87 -13.94 0.74
CA HIS A 27 14.91 -14.41 -0.15
C HIS A 27 15.21 -15.91 0.04
N ASP A 28 15.28 -16.36 1.29
CA ASP A 28 15.79 -17.68 1.65
C ASP A 28 14.68 -18.73 1.86
N THR A 29 13.43 -18.29 2.03
CA THR A 29 12.32 -19.19 2.33
C THR A 29 11.63 -19.71 1.06
N HIS A 30 11.45 -21.01 0.99
CA HIS A 30 10.53 -21.68 0.06
C HIS A 30 9.22 -21.95 0.78
N PHE A 31 8.17 -21.29 0.36
CA PHE A 31 6.85 -21.41 0.98
C PHE A 31 6.16 -22.70 0.52
N PRO A 32 5.65 -23.52 1.42
CA PRO A 32 4.88 -24.72 1.06
C PRO A 32 3.54 -24.32 0.40
N THR A 33 3.01 -25.24 -0.42
CA THR A 33 1.81 -25.00 -1.24
C THR A 33 0.58 -24.63 -0.41
N ASP A 34 0.39 -25.24 0.74
CA ASP A 34 -0.72 -24.93 1.65
C ASP A 34 -0.65 -23.52 2.20
N MET A 35 0.55 -23.01 2.52
CA MET A 35 0.76 -21.62 2.94
C MET A 35 0.46 -20.65 1.80
N LEU A 36 0.87 -20.96 0.57
CA LEU A 36 0.55 -20.14 -0.60
C LEU A 36 -0.96 -20.09 -0.87
N LEU A 37 -1.66 -21.22 -0.73
CA LEU A 37 -3.11 -21.27 -0.84
C LEU A 37 -3.82 -20.46 0.24
N ARG A 38 -3.30 -20.50 1.47
CA ARG A 38 -3.80 -19.65 2.57
C ARG A 38 -3.58 -18.17 2.25
N ALA A 39 -2.40 -17.79 1.78
CA ALA A 39 -2.08 -16.41 1.40
C ALA A 39 -3.00 -15.91 0.26
N ALA A 40 -3.21 -16.72 -0.77
CA ALA A 40 -4.11 -16.41 -1.86
C ALA A 40 -5.57 -16.25 -1.39
N THR A 41 -6.01 -17.10 -0.47
CA THR A 41 -7.37 -17.07 0.09
C THR A 41 -7.55 -15.81 0.95
N PHE A 42 -6.59 -15.51 1.81
CA PHE A 42 -6.56 -14.31 2.61
C PHE A 42 -6.61 -13.05 1.75
N ARG A 43 -5.72 -12.95 0.75
CA ARG A 43 -5.68 -11.83 -0.19
C ARG A 43 -7.03 -11.62 -0.88
N ARG A 44 -7.63 -12.70 -1.41
CA ARG A 44 -8.97 -12.62 -2.03
C ARG A 44 -10.03 -12.13 -1.04
N GLY A 45 -10.01 -12.64 0.19
CA GLY A 45 -10.93 -12.21 1.24
C GLY A 45 -10.83 -10.72 1.54
N LEU A 46 -9.59 -10.18 1.66
CA LEU A 46 -9.35 -8.75 1.86
C LEU A 46 -9.91 -7.90 0.71
N VAL A 47 -9.65 -8.33 -0.51
CA VAL A 47 -10.12 -7.62 -1.72
C VAL A 47 -11.63 -7.64 -1.81
N MET A 48 -12.28 -8.80 -1.58
CA MET A 48 -13.74 -8.93 -1.61
C MET A 48 -14.43 -8.13 -0.51
N ALA A 49 -13.82 -8.05 0.67
CA ALA A 49 -14.32 -7.23 1.78
C ALA A 49 -14.07 -5.72 1.59
N GLY A 50 -13.38 -5.32 0.51
CA GLY A 50 -13.06 -3.92 0.24
C GLY A 50 -12.13 -3.28 1.26
N LEU A 51 -11.39 -4.09 2.03
CA LEU A 51 -10.57 -3.59 3.13
C LEU A 51 -9.32 -2.88 2.62
N THR A 52 -9.10 -1.68 3.14
CA THR A 52 -7.91 -0.86 2.97
C THR A 52 -7.52 -0.26 4.31
N ARG A 53 -6.30 0.25 4.41
CA ARG A 53 -5.79 0.87 5.65
C ARG A 53 -6.67 2.01 6.15
N CYS A 54 -7.19 2.83 5.23
CA CYS A 54 -8.02 3.99 5.56
C CYS A 54 -9.42 3.84 4.96
N THR A 55 -10.42 3.63 5.80
CA THR A 55 -11.83 3.46 5.41
C THR A 55 -12.76 4.57 5.90
N SER A 56 -12.24 5.69 6.35
CA SER A 56 -12.96 6.70 7.13
C SER A 56 -13.87 7.65 6.34
N SER A 57 -14.12 7.43 5.05
CA SER A 57 -15.00 8.27 4.24
C SER A 57 -16.00 7.43 3.44
N GLU A 58 -17.23 7.89 3.33
CA GLU A 58 -18.28 7.31 2.49
C GLU A 58 -18.33 7.93 1.09
N THR A 59 -17.38 8.79 0.74
CA THR A 59 -17.34 9.47 -0.55
C THR A 59 -17.21 8.47 -1.69
N LEU A 60 -18.24 8.44 -2.54
CA LEU A 60 -18.25 7.61 -3.74
C LEU A 60 -17.43 8.26 -4.84
N TRP A 61 -16.51 7.50 -5.40
CA TRP A 61 -15.78 7.94 -6.58
C TRP A 61 -16.25 7.23 -7.84
N ARG A 62 -16.38 7.99 -8.91
CA ARG A 62 -16.74 7.47 -10.24
C ARG A 62 -15.55 7.58 -11.16
N ARG A 63 -15.16 6.44 -11.76
CA ARG A 63 -14.15 6.43 -12.80
C ARG A 63 -14.57 7.32 -13.97
N PRO A 64 -13.68 8.18 -14.50
CA PRO A 64 -13.95 8.96 -15.70
C PRO A 64 -14.20 8.02 -16.89
N VAL A 65 -15.32 8.25 -17.59
CA VAL A 65 -15.83 7.34 -18.64
C VAL A 65 -15.07 7.46 -19.96
N ASN A 66 -14.43 8.60 -20.22
CA ASN A 66 -13.78 8.89 -21.51
C ASN A 66 -12.27 8.56 -21.49
N HIS A 67 -11.78 7.89 -20.44
CA HIS A 67 -10.36 7.58 -20.30
C HIS A 67 -10.16 6.08 -20.09
N GLU A 68 -9.52 5.44 -21.08
CA GLU A 68 -9.19 4.02 -21.01
C GLU A 68 -8.15 3.74 -19.91
N ARG A 69 -7.20 4.66 -19.72
CA ARG A 69 -6.11 4.54 -18.77
C ARG A 69 -6.24 5.58 -17.66
N VAL A 70 -6.39 5.11 -16.43
CA VAL A 70 -6.47 5.94 -15.22
C VAL A 70 -5.35 5.53 -14.28
N ILE A 71 -4.50 6.47 -13.93
CA ILE A 71 -3.37 6.30 -13.01
C ILE A 71 -3.69 6.97 -11.68
N LEU A 72 -3.50 6.24 -10.60
CA LEU A 72 -3.58 6.79 -9.24
C LEU A 72 -2.17 7.10 -8.73
N VAL A 73 -1.90 8.37 -8.46
CA VAL A 73 -0.68 8.80 -7.77
C VAL A 73 -1.00 9.00 -6.30
N VAL A 74 -0.33 8.23 -5.44
CA VAL A 74 -0.58 8.29 -3.99
C VAL A 74 0.52 9.07 -3.30
N GLY A 75 0.12 10.17 -2.69
CA GLY A 75 0.98 11.00 -1.86
C GLY A 75 1.29 10.34 -0.52
N GLN A 76 2.38 10.79 0.08
CA GLN A 76 2.88 10.33 1.37
C GLN A 76 3.14 11.54 2.27
N ALA A 77 3.16 11.35 3.60
CA ALA A 77 3.57 12.43 4.50
C ALA A 77 5.04 12.81 4.22
N GLU A 78 5.30 14.08 3.96
CA GLU A 78 6.66 14.53 3.63
C GLU A 78 7.63 14.44 4.82
N SER A 79 7.08 14.38 6.03
CA SER A 79 7.83 14.14 7.28
C SER A 79 8.18 12.67 7.50
N ASP A 80 7.69 11.76 6.65
CA ASP A 80 7.92 10.33 6.80
C ASP A 80 9.42 9.99 6.68
N ALA A 81 9.97 9.39 7.74
CA ALA A 81 11.37 9.01 7.83
C ALA A 81 11.80 8.06 6.70
N SER A 82 10.86 7.26 6.21
CA SER A 82 11.08 6.32 5.10
C SER A 82 11.46 7.02 3.78
N LEU A 83 10.97 8.26 3.56
CA LEU A 83 11.33 9.05 2.39
C LEU A 83 12.76 9.58 2.47
N ARG A 84 13.29 9.82 3.68
CA ARG A 84 14.65 10.33 3.88
C ARG A 84 15.72 9.32 3.50
N LEU A 85 15.39 8.06 3.53
CA LEU A 85 16.31 6.95 3.35
C LEU A 85 16.23 6.33 1.93
N GLY A 86 15.15 6.62 1.17
CA GLY A 86 14.85 5.99 -0.14
C GLY A 86 15.44 6.63 -1.39
N GLY A 87 16.27 7.69 -1.28
CA GLY A 87 16.89 8.33 -2.45
C GLY A 87 16.63 9.83 -2.57
N ASP A 88 17.53 10.55 -3.27
CA ASP A 88 17.60 12.01 -3.22
C ASP A 88 16.65 12.80 -4.12
N SER A 89 16.09 12.18 -5.17
CA SER A 89 15.49 12.96 -6.27
C SER A 89 13.97 13.12 -6.23
N LEU A 90 13.22 12.28 -5.51
CA LEU A 90 11.75 12.32 -5.54
C LEU A 90 11.10 12.41 -4.14
N ARG A 91 11.70 13.20 -3.25
CA ARG A 91 11.24 13.33 -1.85
C ARG A 91 9.92 14.10 -1.69
N CYS A 92 9.52 14.86 -2.70
CA CYS A 92 8.33 15.70 -2.65
C CYS A 92 7.19 15.12 -3.47
N ASN A 93 5.99 15.04 -2.90
CA ASN A 93 4.78 14.60 -3.58
C ASN A 93 4.53 15.31 -4.91
N LEU A 94 4.87 16.59 -5.00
CA LEU A 94 4.74 17.36 -6.23
C LEU A 94 5.72 16.90 -7.30
N VAL A 95 6.93 16.50 -6.92
CA VAL A 95 7.94 15.97 -7.86
C VAL A 95 7.50 14.62 -8.40
N LEU A 96 6.98 13.74 -7.54
CA LEU A 96 6.38 12.47 -7.97
C LEU A 96 5.25 12.73 -8.97
N LEU A 97 4.31 13.60 -8.62
CA LEU A 97 3.14 13.89 -9.46
C LEU A 97 3.56 14.47 -10.82
N LYS A 98 4.52 15.40 -10.84
CA LYS A 98 5.11 15.93 -12.07
C LYS A 98 5.75 14.85 -12.93
N ALA A 99 6.56 13.99 -12.32
CA ALA A 99 7.23 12.91 -13.04
C ALA A 99 6.23 11.95 -13.68
N VAL A 100 5.17 11.58 -12.97
CA VAL A 100 4.10 10.72 -13.51
C VAL A 100 3.35 11.42 -14.65
N CYS A 101 2.93 12.67 -14.47
CA CYS A 101 2.22 13.45 -15.49
C CYS A 101 3.05 13.58 -16.77
N GLN A 102 4.33 13.88 -16.64
CA GLN A 102 5.23 14.03 -17.79
C GLN A 102 5.48 12.70 -18.53
N ALA A 103 5.54 11.59 -17.78
CA ALA A 103 5.77 10.26 -18.36
C ALA A 103 4.51 9.64 -19.00
N HIS A 104 3.31 10.10 -18.63
CA HIS A 104 2.03 9.48 -18.98
C HIS A 104 1.00 10.51 -19.44
N SER A 105 1.33 11.29 -20.45
CA SER A 105 0.47 12.35 -21.00
C SER A 105 -0.83 11.84 -21.65
N ASP A 106 -0.92 10.53 -21.89
CA ASP A 106 -2.08 9.82 -22.45
C ASP A 106 -3.08 9.32 -21.39
N ALA A 107 -2.72 9.41 -20.11
CA ALA A 107 -3.50 8.87 -19.02
C ALA A 107 -4.23 9.95 -18.22
N TYR A 108 -5.40 9.61 -17.66
CA TYR A 108 -6.07 10.43 -16.66
C TYR A 108 -5.42 10.22 -15.30
N ILE A 109 -4.92 11.28 -14.70
CA ILE A 109 -4.14 11.24 -13.47
C ILE A 109 -5.00 11.69 -12.29
N VAL A 110 -5.23 10.76 -11.36
CA VAL A 110 -5.88 11.01 -10.08
C VAL A 110 -4.82 11.10 -8.99
N TYR A 111 -4.76 12.23 -8.30
CA TYR A 111 -3.87 12.40 -7.16
C TYR A 111 -4.61 12.18 -5.84
N LYS A 112 -4.11 11.28 -5.02
CA LYS A 112 -4.58 11.03 -3.66
C LYS A 112 -3.54 11.52 -2.66
N PRO A 113 -3.68 12.74 -2.10
CA PRO A 113 -2.79 13.23 -1.06
C PRO A 113 -2.87 12.39 0.21
N HIS A 114 -1.79 12.36 0.98
CA HIS A 114 -1.82 11.84 2.34
C HIS A 114 -2.80 12.66 3.20
N PRO A 115 -3.54 12.07 4.15
CA PRO A 115 -4.51 12.80 4.97
C PRO A 115 -3.95 14.04 5.66
N GLU A 116 -2.73 13.98 6.20
CA GLU A 116 -2.06 15.13 6.82
C GLU A 116 -1.75 16.25 5.82
N VAL A 117 -1.32 15.87 4.61
CA VAL A 117 -1.05 16.82 3.53
C VAL A 117 -2.36 17.46 3.09
N TRP A 118 -3.41 16.65 2.94
CA TRP A 118 -4.74 17.12 2.56
C TRP A 118 -5.32 18.11 3.56
N ALA A 119 -5.26 17.79 4.85
CA ALA A 119 -5.73 18.69 5.91
C ALA A 119 -4.99 20.03 5.91
N ARG A 120 -3.66 20.03 5.70
CA ARG A 120 -2.87 21.25 5.57
C ARG A 120 -3.26 22.06 4.33
N MET A 121 -3.48 21.39 3.20
CA MET A 121 -3.90 22.05 1.96
C MET A 121 -5.24 22.74 2.12
N GLN A 122 -6.20 22.08 2.77
CA GLN A 122 -7.52 22.69 3.08
C GLN A 122 -7.40 23.89 4.01
N ALA A 123 -6.57 23.79 5.06
CA ALA A 123 -6.38 24.87 6.03
C ALA A 123 -5.69 26.11 5.42
N GLN A 124 -4.78 25.92 4.48
CA GLN A 124 -4.00 27.00 3.87
C GLN A 124 -4.65 27.60 2.62
N GLY A 125 -5.69 27.00 2.07
CA GLY A 125 -6.43 27.51 0.91
C GLY A 125 -5.65 27.58 -0.41
N HIS A 126 -4.36 27.25 -0.42
CA HIS A 126 -3.45 27.51 -1.55
C HIS A 126 -2.95 26.26 -2.28
N GLY A 127 -3.13 25.07 -1.69
CA GLY A 127 -2.48 23.86 -2.19
C GLY A 127 -3.12 23.22 -3.41
N ALA A 128 -4.44 23.34 -3.56
CA ALA A 128 -5.17 22.67 -4.63
C ALA A 128 -4.77 23.17 -6.04
N ASN A 129 -4.55 24.46 -6.18
CA ASN A 129 -4.29 25.05 -7.50
C ASN A 129 -2.95 24.60 -8.13
N ASN A 130 -1.90 24.43 -7.35
CA ASN A 130 -0.60 24.01 -7.88
C ASN A 130 -0.57 22.50 -8.23
N LEU A 131 -1.36 21.67 -7.54
CA LEU A 131 -1.46 20.25 -7.82
C LEU A 131 -2.32 19.96 -9.05
N LEU A 132 -3.39 20.74 -9.27
CA LEU A 132 -4.26 20.62 -10.44
C LEU A 132 -3.53 20.88 -11.77
N LEU A 133 -2.35 21.52 -11.73
CA LEU A 133 -1.50 21.65 -12.91
C LEU A 133 -0.88 20.32 -13.37
N TRP A 134 -0.85 19.31 -12.50
CA TRP A 134 -0.15 18.05 -12.70
C TRP A 134 -1.01 16.81 -12.50
N CYS A 135 -2.30 17.00 -12.26
CA CYS A 135 -3.29 15.93 -12.22
C CYS A 135 -4.62 16.42 -12.78
N ASP A 136 -5.42 15.50 -13.29
CA ASP A 136 -6.75 15.80 -13.78
C ASP A 136 -7.75 15.89 -12.62
N GLU A 137 -7.48 15.16 -11.52
CA GLU A 137 -8.36 15.12 -10.35
C GLU A 137 -7.56 14.97 -9.05
N CYS A 138 -7.96 15.71 -8.00
CA CYS A 138 -7.45 15.55 -6.64
C CYS A 138 -8.52 14.87 -5.77
N ALA A 139 -8.26 13.63 -5.38
CA ALA A 139 -9.19 12.77 -4.64
C ALA A 139 -8.91 12.77 -3.13
N GLY A 140 -8.77 13.96 -2.52
CA GLY A 140 -8.38 14.13 -1.10
C GLY A 140 -9.28 13.37 -0.12
N ASP A 141 -10.60 13.50 -0.26
CA ASP A 141 -11.59 12.89 0.63
C ASP A 141 -12.08 11.50 0.18
N VAL A 142 -11.63 11.03 -0.99
CA VAL A 142 -12.06 9.72 -1.51
C VAL A 142 -11.27 8.60 -0.84
N PRO A 143 -11.91 7.57 -0.26
CA PRO A 143 -11.20 6.46 0.35
C PRO A 143 -10.51 5.56 -0.69
N MET A 144 -9.39 4.95 -0.32
CA MET A 144 -8.63 4.04 -1.18
C MET A 144 -9.46 2.85 -1.67
N SER A 145 -10.42 2.39 -0.86
CA SER A 145 -11.37 1.33 -1.23
C SER A 145 -12.24 1.67 -2.44
N GLN A 146 -12.49 2.96 -2.70
CA GLN A 146 -13.24 3.43 -3.87
C GLN A 146 -12.33 3.66 -5.10
N LEU A 147 -11.06 4.00 -4.89
CA LEU A 147 -10.11 4.30 -5.97
C LEU A 147 -9.46 3.03 -6.52
N LEU A 148 -8.87 2.19 -5.66
CA LEU A 148 -8.07 1.04 -6.08
C LEU A 148 -8.79 0.06 -7.03
N PRO A 149 -10.08 -0.27 -6.84
CA PRO A 149 -10.76 -1.17 -7.80
C PRO A 149 -10.90 -0.56 -9.19
N LYS A 150 -10.96 0.76 -9.30
CA LYS A 150 -11.40 1.48 -10.50
C LYS A 150 -10.27 2.10 -11.32
N VAL A 151 -9.02 2.07 -10.83
CA VAL A 151 -7.83 2.54 -11.55
C VAL A 151 -7.10 1.40 -12.24
N ASN A 152 -6.25 1.71 -13.23
CA ASN A 152 -5.44 0.72 -13.94
C ASN A 152 -4.09 0.51 -13.26
N GLU A 153 -3.47 1.60 -12.82
CA GLU A 153 -2.11 1.64 -12.32
C GLU A 153 -2.02 2.52 -11.07
N VAL A 154 -1.07 2.22 -10.21
CA VAL A 154 -0.82 2.97 -8.97
C VAL A 154 0.66 3.34 -8.91
N HIS A 155 0.94 4.62 -8.76
CA HIS A 155 2.27 5.17 -8.62
C HIS A 155 2.48 5.68 -7.19
N VAL A 156 3.53 5.21 -6.56
CA VAL A 156 3.85 5.50 -5.15
C VAL A 156 5.33 5.77 -4.98
N MET A 157 5.72 6.48 -3.94
CA MET A 157 7.11 6.42 -3.50
C MET A 157 7.37 5.04 -2.88
N ASN A 158 6.98 4.82 -1.64
CA ASN A 158 7.07 3.53 -0.94
C ASN A 158 5.86 3.27 -0.03
N SER A 159 4.73 3.93 -0.32
CA SER A 159 3.51 3.83 0.47
C SER A 159 2.94 2.41 0.49
N LEU A 160 2.37 2.01 1.62
CA LEU A 160 1.62 0.76 1.76
C LEU A 160 0.47 0.62 0.75
N ALA A 161 -0.04 1.73 0.23
CA ALA A 161 -1.04 1.73 -0.84
C ALA A 161 -0.57 0.96 -2.10
N GLY A 162 0.75 0.93 -2.37
CA GLY A 162 1.31 0.10 -3.43
C GLY A 162 1.11 -1.40 -3.17
N PHE A 163 1.34 -1.85 -1.94
CA PHE A 163 1.05 -3.24 -1.57
C PHE A 163 -0.44 -3.58 -1.65
N GLU A 164 -1.31 -2.66 -1.18
CA GLU A 164 -2.77 -2.82 -1.32
C GLU A 164 -3.22 -2.90 -2.78
N ALA A 165 -2.54 -2.16 -3.67
CA ALA A 165 -2.77 -2.20 -5.10
C ALA A 165 -2.30 -3.52 -5.73
N LEU A 166 -1.11 -4.01 -5.36
CA LEU A 166 -0.62 -5.33 -5.78
C LEU A 166 -1.58 -6.45 -5.39
N MET A 167 -2.09 -6.43 -4.16
CA MET A 167 -3.08 -7.41 -3.70
C MET A 167 -4.34 -7.44 -4.57
N ARG A 168 -4.67 -6.32 -5.24
CA ARG A 168 -5.80 -6.17 -6.18
C ARG A 168 -5.41 -6.41 -7.64
N GLY A 169 -4.21 -6.88 -7.90
CA GLY A 169 -3.72 -7.15 -9.25
C GLY A 169 -3.48 -5.89 -10.09
N LYS A 170 -3.28 -4.73 -9.46
CA LYS A 170 -2.96 -3.48 -10.17
C LYS A 170 -1.48 -3.43 -10.50
N LYS A 171 -1.14 -2.78 -11.62
CA LYS A 171 0.24 -2.41 -11.90
C LYS A 171 0.70 -1.37 -10.89
N VAL A 172 1.90 -1.54 -10.34
CA VAL A 172 2.46 -0.63 -9.35
C VAL A 172 3.84 -0.18 -9.77
N SER A 173 4.04 1.13 -9.76
CA SER A 173 5.34 1.77 -10.01
C SER A 173 5.86 2.41 -8.71
N CYS A 174 7.07 2.01 -8.30
CA CYS A 174 7.73 2.48 -7.09
C CYS A 174 8.84 3.47 -7.41
N TYR A 175 8.79 4.65 -6.82
CA TYR A 175 9.78 5.71 -6.96
C TYR A 175 10.74 5.81 -5.77
N ALA A 176 10.55 4.97 -4.78
CA ALA A 176 11.46 4.75 -3.67
C ALA A 176 11.37 3.28 -3.22
N GLN A 177 12.37 2.84 -2.47
CA GLN A 177 12.45 1.47 -1.99
C GLN A 177 11.34 1.17 -0.98
N SER A 178 10.66 0.04 -1.18
CA SER A 178 9.64 -0.50 -0.28
C SER A 178 9.89 -1.99 -0.03
N PHE A 179 9.22 -2.57 0.96
CA PHE A 179 9.37 -4.00 1.26
C PHE A 179 8.84 -4.91 0.13
N TYR A 180 7.90 -4.40 -0.68
CA TYR A 180 7.26 -5.14 -1.77
C TYR A 180 7.89 -4.84 -3.15
N SER A 181 8.80 -3.86 -3.27
CA SER A 181 9.50 -3.54 -4.52
C SER A 181 10.72 -4.44 -4.74
N GLY A 182 11.25 -4.53 -5.95
CA GLY A 182 12.46 -5.28 -6.28
C GLY A 182 12.29 -6.80 -6.39
N TRP A 183 11.09 -7.33 -6.26
CA TRP A 183 10.80 -8.77 -6.33
C TRP A 183 10.24 -9.24 -7.67
N GLY A 184 10.19 -8.37 -8.67
CA GLY A 184 9.57 -8.63 -9.99
C GLY A 184 8.06 -8.41 -10.03
N LEU A 185 7.46 -7.85 -8.96
CA LEU A 185 6.03 -7.57 -8.86
C LEU A 185 5.68 -6.11 -9.20
N THR A 186 6.68 -5.25 -9.23
CA THR A 186 6.55 -3.80 -9.43
C THR A 186 7.44 -3.32 -10.56
N THR A 187 7.14 -2.13 -11.08
CA THR A 187 8.07 -1.35 -11.90
C THR A 187 8.84 -0.43 -10.97
N ASP A 188 10.13 -0.70 -10.80
CA ASP A 188 10.98 0.00 -9.84
C ASP A 188 11.81 1.06 -10.56
N LEU A 189 11.61 2.33 -10.21
CA LEU A 189 12.29 3.49 -10.82
C LEU A 189 13.61 3.81 -10.12
N VAL A 190 13.91 3.13 -9.02
CA VAL A 190 15.16 3.26 -8.25
C VAL A 190 15.85 1.90 -8.24
N PRO A 191 17.16 1.85 -8.46
CA PRO A 191 17.89 0.59 -8.34
C PRO A 191 17.72 -0.01 -6.95
N MET A 192 17.31 -1.26 -6.87
CA MET A 192 17.20 -2.02 -5.63
C MET A 192 18.46 -2.89 -5.48
N ALA A 193 19.26 -2.63 -4.45
CA ALA A 193 20.32 -3.58 -4.06
C ALA A 193 19.68 -4.71 -3.24
N PRO A 194 20.16 -5.85 -3.24
CA PRO A 194 20.32 -7.01 -4.09
C PRO A 194 19.16 -8.01 -3.96
N ARG A 195 17.93 -7.64 -4.34
CA ARG A 195 16.81 -8.56 -4.43
C ARG A 195 16.92 -9.35 -5.74
N SER A 196 17.81 -10.35 -5.76
CA SER A 196 18.11 -11.15 -6.95
C SER A 196 17.04 -12.23 -7.23
N ARG A 197 16.15 -12.50 -6.27
CA ARG A 197 15.08 -13.48 -6.41
C ARG A 197 13.79 -12.80 -6.88
N GLN A 198 13.12 -13.40 -7.86
CA GLN A 198 11.73 -13.09 -8.16
C GLN A 198 10.83 -13.95 -7.30
N ILE A 199 9.78 -13.35 -6.73
CA ILE A 199 8.77 -14.06 -5.94
C ILE A 199 7.37 -13.81 -6.49
N SER A 200 6.46 -14.73 -6.23
CA SER A 200 5.04 -14.52 -6.52
C SER A 200 4.39 -13.58 -5.51
N LEU A 201 3.26 -12.99 -5.88
CA LEU A 201 2.48 -12.16 -4.98
C LEU A 201 2.02 -12.94 -3.73
N ASP A 202 1.71 -14.22 -3.88
CA ASP A 202 1.25 -15.04 -2.77
C ASP A 202 2.42 -15.40 -1.83
N GLU A 203 3.66 -15.54 -2.33
CA GLU A 203 4.87 -15.63 -1.49
C GLU A 203 5.11 -14.33 -0.71
N LEU A 204 4.97 -13.17 -1.37
CA LEU A 204 5.09 -11.88 -0.69
C LEU A 204 4.04 -11.73 0.42
N VAL A 205 2.78 -12.09 0.15
CA VAL A 205 1.70 -12.05 1.14
C VAL A 205 1.96 -13.04 2.27
N ALA A 206 2.39 -14.27 1.96
CA ALA A 206 2.74 -15.27 2.96
C ALA A 206 3.84 -14.77 3.90
N GLY A 207 4.92 -14.24 3.35
CA GLY A 207 6.02 -13.70 4.13
C GLY A 207 5.61 -12.49 4.96
N ALA A 208 5.03 -11.48 4.32
CA ALA A 208 4.74 -10.20 4.96
C ALA A 208 3.56 -10.25 5.95
N MET A 209 2.57 -11.10 5.72
CA MET A 209 1.34 -11.12 6.52
C MET A 209 1.26 -12.27 7.53
N PHE A 210 1.96 -13.38 7.29
CA PHE A 210 1.84 -14.57 8.12
C PHE A 210 3.12 -14.91 8.89
N SER A 211 4.26 -14.84 8.24
CA SER A 211 5.49 -15.36 8.83
C SER A 211 6.28 -14.32 9.60
N TYR A 212 6.34 -13.11 9.08
CA TYR A 212 7.13 -12.02 9.69
C TYR A 212 6.43 -11.32 10.86
N PRO A 213 5.13 -10.92 10.76
CA PRO A 213 4.46 -10.25 11.87
C PRO A 213 4.24 -11.20 13.05
N ARG A 214 4.58 -10.73 14.24
CA ARG A 214 4.16 -11.38 15.49
C ARG A 214 2.87 -10.74 15.94
N TYR A 215 1.75 -11.48 15.79
CA TYR A 215 0.47 -10.99 16.28
C TYR A 215 0.33 -11.27 17.77
N MET A 216 -0.02 -10.24 18.51
CA MET A 216 -0.48 -10.43 19.89
C MET A 216 -1.97 -10.79 19.85
N SER A 217 -2.31 -11.99 20.22
CA SER A 217 -3.71 -12.33 20.45
C SER A 217 -4.24 -11.54 21.65
N ARG A 218 -5.14 -10.59 21.39
CA ARG A 218 -5.82 -9.82 22.45
C ARG A 218 -6.63 -10.69 23.41
N LEU A 219 -7.09 -11.86 22.95
CA LEU A 219 -7.90 -12.79 23.75
C LEU A 219 -7.08 -13.70 24.64
N ALA A 220 -5.80 -13.89 24.39
CA ALA A 220 -5.00 -14.87 25.12
C ALA A 220 -3.77 -14.30 25.86
N GLY A 221 -3.42 -13.03 25.70
CA GLY A 221 -2.21 -12.44 26.31
C GLY A 221 -0.91 -13.15 25.92
N ARG A 222 -0.93 -14.00 24.89
CA ARG A 222 0.21 -14.79 24.42
C ARG A 222 0.69 -14.28 23.07
N MET A 223 2.01 -14.11 22.95
CA MET A 223 2.64 -14.02 21.64
C MET A 223 2.54 -15.40 20.96
N GLY A 224 1.75 -15.50 19.90
CA GLY A 224 1.61 -16.71 19.12
C GLY A 224 2.11 -16.51 17.70
N HIS A 225 2.77 -17.52 17.14
CA HIS A 225 2.83 -17.69 15.70
C HIS A 225 1.44 -18.09 15.21
N ASP A 226 1.00 -17.47 14.19
CA ASP A 226 -0.33 -17.27 13.70
C ASP A 226 -1.13 -18.41 13.14
N ASP A 227 -1.17 -19.56 13.75
CA ASP A 227 -2.13 -20.56 13.33
C ASP A 227 -3.58 -20.24 13.73
N MET A 228 -3.80 -19.31 14.66
CA MET A 228 -5.14 -19.02 15.16
C MET A 228 -5.85 -17.82 14.51
N ALA A 229 -5.13 -16.81 14.01
CA ALA A 229 -5.76 -15.58 13.53
C ALA A 229 -6.44 -15.72 12.15
N LEU A 230 -6.20 -16.80 11.43
CA LEU A 230 -6.58 -16.92 10.02
C LEU A 230 -7.40 -18.17 9.68
N THR A 231 -7.72 -18.98 10.67
CA THR A 231 -8.50 -20.22 10.45
C THR A 231 -9.97 -19.96 10.19
N ASP A 232 -10.48 -18.78 10.53
CA ASP A 232 -11.89 -18.48 10.32
C ASP A 232 -12.12 -17.05 9.81
N MET A 233 -12.46 -16.92 8.51
CA MET A 233 -12.91 -15.67 7.90
C MET A 233 -14.18 -15.11 8.59
N GLY A 234 -14.94 -15.95 9.28
CA GLY A 234 -16.07 -15.54 10.10
C GLY A 234 -15.63 -14.75 11.33
N THR A 235 -14.59 -15.21 12.01
CA THR A 235 -14.02 -14.53 13.17
C THR A 235 -13.41 -13.17 12.77
N ILE A 236 -12.70 -13.13 11.64
CA ILE A 236 -12.15 -11.87 11.11
C ILE A 236 -13.29 -10.88 10.76
N ARG A 237 -14.36 -11.35 10.13
CA ARG A 237 -15.54 -10.52 9.84
C ARG A 237 -16.20 -9.99 11.11
N HIS A 238 -16.32 -10.82 12.13
CA HIS A 238 -16.94 -10.45 13.40
C HIS A 238 -16.09 -9.43 14.16
N GLU A 239 -14.78 -9.61 14.25
CA GLU A 239 -13.87 -8.65 14.88
C GLU A 239 -13.81 -7.32 14.12
N LEU A 240 -13.84 -7.34 12.78
CA LEU A 240 -13.89 -6.14 11.97
C LEU A 240 -15.21 -5.37 12.13
N SER A 241 -16.33 -6.08 12.33
CA SER A 241 -17.62 -5.44 12.61
C SER A 241 -17.64 -4.81 14.00
N LEU A 242 -17.01 -5.44 15.00
CA LEU A 242 -16.87 -4.91 16.35
C LEU A 242 -15.94 -3.69 16.42
N LEU A 243 -14.85 -3.69 15.64
CA LEU A 243 -13.94 -2.54 15.53
C LEU A 243 -14.61 -1.37 14.83
N SER A 244 -15.44 -1.62 13.82
CA SER A 244 -16.23 -0.57 13.16
C SER A 244 -17.27 0.04 14.11
N ALA A 245 -17.89 -0.77 14.97
CA ALA A 245 -18.88 -0.32 15.94
C ALA A 245 -18.27 0.40 17.17
N ALA A 246 -16.99 0.17 17.47
CA ALA A 246 -16.27 0.83 18.57
C ALA A 246 -15.67 2.20 18.17
N MET A 247 -15.76 2.58 16.90
CA MET A 247 -15.27 3.85 16.36
C MET A 247 -16.41 4.84 16.00
N THR A 248 -17.65 4.49 16.29
CA THR A 248 -18.85 5.36 16.28
C THR A 248 -19.24 5.72 17.71
#